data_e3488cfb25f6434b288803d121581c28
#
_entry.id   e3488cfb25f6434b288803d121581c28
#
_cell.length_a   1.000
_cell.length_b   1.000
_cell.length_c   1.000
_cell.angle_alpha   90.00
_cell.angle_beta   90.00
_cell.angle_gamma   90.00
#
_symmetry.space_group_name_H-M   'P 1'
#
loop_
_entity.id
_entity.type
_entity.pdbx_description
1 polymer ?
#
loop_
_entity_poly.entity_id
_entity_poly.type
_entity_poly.pdbx_seq_one_letter_code
_entity_poly.pdbx_strand_id
1 'polypeptide(L)'
;MKHLRIAERACLGIHILSMAFGLAGLLLVLPNPEFIAQLSPLGLQAFSWGMSQGGVSYIILGAIAVGLFAYRTLGLKPLLAFFLPSFFLSLSSELIGTSTGFPFGAYHYLSGLGYKVAGLVPFTIPLSWFYMGFVCFVLATAAMEATPLVRWQRQIAAISLGAILLTAWDLVLDPAMSQTPFPFWAFEEVGSFFGMPYRNIAGWIGTGVVYMTVATALQNGKQFVLSRRELGLPVAVYLVNFIFGASITLVLLDAQFTVPTLLSTLFGVVPALLCWRLAPVAVSDGNEAAAIAAEGGVDLPALETAAK
;
A
#
# COMPACT_ATOMS: atom_id res chain seq x y z
N MET A 1 9.30 22.73 -1.00
CA MET A 1 8.02 22.09 -0.64
C MET A 1 7.07 21.95 -1.84
N LYS A 2 6.79 22.99 -2.65
CA LYS A 2 5.88 22.93 -3.82
C LYS A 2 6.35 21.87 -4.87
N HIS A 3 7.62 21.89 -5.23
CA HIS A 3 8.19 20.93 -6.21
C HIS A 3 8.11 19.47 -5.73
N LEU A 4 8.35 19.23 -4.43
CA LEU A 4 8.19 17.88 -3.86
C LEU A 4 6.76 17.35 -3.95
N ARG A 5 5.74 18.20 -3.68
CA ARG A 5 4.34 17.80 -3.86
C ARG A 5 3.98 17.52 -5.32
N ILE A 6 4.56 18.27 -6.26
CA ILE A 6 4.34 18.01 -7.68
C ILE A 6 4.96 16.67 -8.07
N ALA A 7 6.21 16.41 -7.68
CA ALA A 7 6.89 15.14 -7.94
C ALA A 7 6.15 13.95 -7.29
N GLU A 8 5.76 14.08 -6.03
CA GLU A 8 4.95 13.10 -5.29
C GLU A 8 3.67 12.74 -6.05
N ARG A 9 2.89 13.75 -6.48
CA ARG A 9 1.63 13.54 -7.21
C ARG A 9 1.87 12.99 -8.62
N ALA A 10 2.93 13.43 -9.30
CA ALA A 10 3.29 12.91 -10.61
C ALA A 10 3.67 11.42 -10.52
N CYS A 11 4.52 11.04 -9.56
CA CYS A 11 4.89 9.65 -9.35
C CYS A 11 3.67 8.79 -8.99
N LEU A 12 2.77 9.28 -8.13
CA LEU A 12 1.52 8.59 -7.81
C LEU A 12 0.63 8.44 -9.06
N GLY A 13 0.47 9.49 -9.86
CA GLY A 13 -0.32 9.43 -11.08
C GLY A 13 0.24 8.43 -12.09
N ILE A 14 1.57 8.42 -12.28
CA ILE A 14 2.21 7.46 -13.19
C ILE A 14 2.15 6.04 -12.60
N HIS A 15 2.27 5.85 -11.28
CA HIS A 15 2.05 4.56 -10.61
C HIS A 15 0.65 4.01 -10.93
N ILE A 16 -0.40 4.82 -10.74
CA ILE A 16 -1.79 4.43 -11.05
C ILE A 16 -1.95 4.10 -12.54
N LEU A 17 -1.42 4.93 -13.43
CA LEU A 17 -1.48 4.68 -14.88
C LEU A 17 -0.73 3.41 -15.27
N SER A 18 0.43 3.12 -14.66
CA SER A 18 1.18 1.89 -14.90
C SER A 18 0.40 0.65 -14.47
N MET A 19 -0.30 0.72 -13.32
CA MET A 19 -1.17 -0.37 -12.86
C MET A 19 -2.38 -0.55 -13.78
N ALA A 20 -3.03 0.54 -14.21
CA ALA A 20 -4.16 0.48 -15.16
C ALA A 20 -3.71 -0.12 -16.50
N PHE A 21 -2.52 0.25 -17.00
CA PHE A 21 -1.93 -0.34 -18.20
C PHE A 21 -1.64 -1.84 -18.01
N GLY A 22 -1.09 -2.22 -16.85
CA GLY A 22 -0.86 -3.63 -16.49
C GLY A 22 -2.17 -4.44 -16.43
N LEU A 23 -3.22 -3.88 -15.82
CA LEU A 23 -4.56 -4.49 -15.80
C LEU A 23 -5.11 -4.68 -17.21
N ALA A 24 -5.01 -3.67 -18.08
CA ALA A 24 -5.45 -3.79 -19.47
C ALA A 24 -4.69 -4.89 -20.21
N GLY A 25 -3.37 -4.99 -19.99
CA GLY A 25 -2.54 -6.08 -20.53
C GLY A 25 -2.99 -7.46 -20.06
N LEU A 26 -3.16 -7.63 -18.78
CA LEU A 26 -3.51 -8.92 -18.17
C LEU A 26 -4.95 -9.34 -18.44
N LEU A 27 -5.92 -8.39 -18.39
CA LEU A 27 -7.34 -8.72 -18.47
C LEU A 27 -7.93 -8.65 -19.88
N LEU A 28 -7.35 -7.81 -20.76
CA LEU A 28 -7.91 -7.58 -22.10
C LEU A 28 -7.00 -8.11 -23.22
N VAL A 29 -5.68 -7.97 -23.09
CA VAL A 29 -4.74 -8.33 -24.18
C VAL A 29 -4.36 -9.79 -24.11
N LEU A 30 -3.85 -10.27 -22.97
CA LEU A 30 -3.38 -11.66 -22.83
C LEU A 30 -4.46 -12.72 -23.09
N PRO A 31 -5.73 -12.57 -22.68
CA PRO A 31 -6.78 -13.55 -22.97
C PRO A 31 -7.18 -13.58 -24.45
N ASN A 32 -6.73 -12.63 -25.27
CA ASN A 32 -7.10 -12.50 -26.69
C ASN A 32 -5.88 -12.60 -27.61
N PRO A 33 -5.37 -13.82 -27.89
CA PRO A 33 -4.18 -14.00 -28.74
C PRO A 33 -4.37 -13.48 -30.17
N GLU A 34 -5.58 -13.48 -30.69
CA GLU A 34 -5.91 -12.91 -32.01
C GLU A 34 -5.71 -11.40 -32.03
N PHE A 35 -6.02 -10.70 -30.93
CA PHE A 35 -5.75 -9.28 -30.79
C PHE A 35 -4.25 -9.01 -30.77
N ILE A 36 -3.46 -9.85 -30.09
CA ILE A 36 -1.98 -9.74 -30.05
C ILE A 36 -1.40 -9.87 -31.46
N ALA A 37 -1.90 -10.82 -32.24
CA ALA A 37 -1.46 -11.07 -33.65
C ALA A 37 -1.75 -9.88 -34.57
N GLN A 38 -2.73 -9.03 -34.26
CA GLN A 38 -3.12 -7.84 -35.01
C GLN A 38 -2.44 -6.56 -34.56
N LEU A 39 -1.66 -6.60 -33.47
CA LEU A 39 -0.96 -5.41 -32.98
C LEU A 39 0.06 -4.91 -34.01
N SER A 40 0.14 -3.58 -34.14
CA SER A 40 1.22 -2.94 -34.90
C SER A 40 2.59 -3.27 -34.28
N PRO A 41 3.69 -3.11 -34.99
CA PRO A 41 5.05 -3.33 -34.45
C PRO A 41 5.29 -2.52 -33.14
N LEU A 42 4.78 -1.28 -33.08
CA LEU A 42 4.84 -0.44 -31.86
C LEU A 42 3.97 -1.01 -30.73
N GLY A 43 2.78 -1.53 -31.05
CA GLY A 43 1.89 -2.18 -30.09
C GLY A 43 2.51 -3.45 -29.50
N LEU A 44 3.16 -4.29 -30.34
CA LEU A 44 3.88 -5.48 -29.87
C LEU A 44 5.08 -5.12 -28.99
N GLN A 45 5.80 -4.05 -29.32
CA GLN A 45 6.90 -3.56 -28.49
C GLN A 45 6.42 -3.03 -27.13
N ALA A 46 5.33 -2.27 -27.12
CA ALA A 46 4.71 -1.79 -25.87
C ALA A 46 4.19 -2.94 -25.00
N PHE A 47 3.55 -3.93 -25.63
CA PHE A 47 3.09 -5.14 -24.95
C PHE A 47 4.26 -5.93 -24.35
N SER A 48 5.30 -6.22 -25.13
CA SER A 48 6.51 -6.91 -24.65
C SER A 48 7.18 -6.18 -23.51
N TRP A 49 7.29 -4.84 -23.61
CA TRP A 49 7.82 -4.02 -22.53
C TRP A 49 6.92 -4.09 -21.28
N GLY A 50 5.60 -3.99 -21.42
CA GLY A 50 4.64 -4.12 -20.34
C GLY A 50 4.77 -5.44 -19.59
N MET A 51 4.91 -6.54 -20.33
CA MET A 51 5.09 -7.89 -19.75
C MET A 51 6.42 -8.05 -19.00
N SER A 52 7.50 -7.44 -19.49
CA SER A 52 8.84 -7.60 -18.90
C SER A 52 9.16 -6.58 -17.80
N GLN A 53 8.64 -5.35 -17.92
CA GLN A 53 9.01 -4.22 -17.05
C GLN A 53 7.82 -3.58 -16.30
N GLY A 54 6.60 -3.96 -16.63
CA GLY A 54 5.41 -3.36 -16.02
C GLY A 54 5.40 -3.52 -14.50
N GLY A 55 5.68 -4.72 -14.01
CA GLY A 55 5.79 -5.02 -12.58
C GLY A 55 6.86 -4.18 -11.87
N VAL A 56 8.04 -4.05 -12.51
CA VAL A 56 9.15 -3.24 -11.99
C VAL A 56 8.76 -1.75 -11.91
N SER A 57 8.16 -1.24 -12.98
CA SER A 57 7.86 0.20 -13.10
C SER A 57 6.87 0.68 -12.06
N TYR A 58 5.74 -0.02 -11.87
CA TYR A 58 4.74 0.45 -10.91
C TYR A 58 5.23 0.36 -9.46
N ILE A 59 6.01 -0.68 -9.11
CA ILE A 59 6.57 -0.83 -7.76
C ILE A 59 7.56 0.30 -7.44
N ILE A 60 8.47 0.60 -8.37
CA ILE A 60 9.44 1.71 -8.18
C ILE A 60 8.71 3.03 -8.04
N LEU A 61 7.74 3.32 -8.89
CA LEU A 61 6.96 4.57 -8.84
C LEU A 61 6.17 4.71 -7.55
N GLY A 62 5.56 3.61 -7.07
CA GLY A 62 4.90 3.56 -5.77
C GLY A 62 5.85 3.84 -4.61
N ALA A 63 7.03 3.20 -4.61
CA ALA A 63 8.06 3.41 -3.61
C ALA A 63 8.59 4.86 -3.61
N ILE A 64 8.80 5.47 -4.80
CA ILE A 64 9.22 6.87 -4.92
C ILE A 64 8.12 7.80 -4.42
N ALA A 65 6.87 7.60 -4.83
CA ALA A 65 5.74 8.45 -4.40
C ALA A 65 5.59 8.45 -2.87
N VAL A 66 5.62 7.28 -2.24
CA VAL A 66 5.54 7.12 -0.79
C VAL A 66 6.79 7.65 -0.09
N GLY A 67 7.99 7.44 -0.65
CA GLY A 67 9.24 7.99 -0.13
C GLY A 67 9.25 9.52 -0.13
N LEU A 68 8.81 10.15 -1.23
CA LEU A 68 8.66 11.62 -1.32
C LEU A 68 7.62 12.14 -0.33
N PHE A 69 6.50 11.45 -0.19
CA PHE A 69 5.49 11.77 0.81
C PHE A 69 6.07 11.71 2.23
N ALA A 70 6.72 10.61 2.59
CA ALA A 70 7.35 10.42 3.90
C ALA A 70 8.42 11.50 4.18
N TYR A 71 9.28 11.77 3.19
CA TYR A 71 10.29 12.82 3.31
C TYR A 71 9.68 14.21 3.53
N ARG A 72 8.64 14.55 2.77
CA ARG A 72 7.97 15.85 2.85
C ARG A 72 7.21 16.05 4.17
N THR A 73 6.56 15.00 4.68
CA THR A 73 5.69 15.10 5.87
C THR A 73 6.44 14.85 7.17
N LEU A 74 7.38 13.92 7.18
CA LEU A 74 8.08 13.47 8.38
C LEU A 74 9.56 13.85 8.40
N GLY A 75 10.16 14.11 7.24
CA GLY A 75 11.58 14.38 7.08
C GLY A 75 12.44 13.14 6.84
N LEU A 76 13.74 13.35 6.62
CA LEU A 76 14.66 12.29 6.22
C LEU A 76 14.88 11.23 7.30
N LYS A 77 15.04 11.62 8.56
CA LYS A 77 15.33 10.68 9.65
C LYS A 77 14.22 9.65 9.85
N PRO A 78 12.93 10.04 9.98
CA PRO A 78 11.83 9.07 10.08
C PRO A 78 11.66 8.23 8.81
N LEU A 79 11.84 8.82 7.62
CA LEU A 79 11.83 8.05 6.37
C LEU A 79 12.89 6.93 6.42
N LEU A 80 14.14 7.24 6.73
CA LEU A 80 15.21 6.24 6.79
C LEU A 80 14.99 5.23 7.92
N ALA A 81 14.47 5.68 9.08
CA ALA A 81 14.15 4.81 10.20
C ALA A 81 13.04 3.80 9.89
N PHE A 82 12.22 4.04 8.88
CA PHE A 82 11.25 3.07 8.39
C PHE A 82 11.75 2.32 7.15
N PHE A 83 12.30 3.03 6.17
CA PHE A 83 12.78 2.45 4.91
C PHE A 83 13.83 1.37 5.12
N LEU A 84 14.88 1.64 5.92
CA LEU A 84 15.97 0.68 6.08
C LEU A 84 15.50 -0.62 6.74
N PRO A 85 14.77 -0.62 7.89
CA PRO A 85 14.25 -1.86 8.45
C PRO A 85 13.28 -2.58 7.51
N SER A 86 12.32 -1.87 6.89
CA SER A 86 11.36 -2.53 6.00
C SER A 86 12.03 -3.15 4.79
N PHE A 87 13.03 -2.50 4.19
CA PHE A 87 13.77 -3.01 3.05
C PHE A 87 14.65 -4.22 3.42
N PHE A 88 15.52 -4.06 4.42
CA PHE A 88 16.50 -5.11 4.72
C PHE A 88 15.92 -6.30 5.47
N LEU A 89 14.98 -6.08 6.40
CA LEU A 89 14.37 -7.19 7.14
C LEU A 89 13.39 -7.97 6.26
N SER A 90 12.62 -7.29 5.39
CA SER A 90 11.79 -8.03 4.43
C SER A 90 12.63 -8.78 3.40
N LEU A 91 13.71 -8.17 2.85
CA LEU A 91 14.62 -8.87 1.96
C LEU A 91 15.24 -10.12 2.62
N SER A 92 15.64 -9.99 3.90
CA SER A 92 16.18 -11.13 4.65
C SER A 92 15.13 -12.23 4.85
N SER A 93 13.90 -11.83 5.21
CA SER A 93 12.76 -12.75 5.37
C SER A 93 12.43 -13.48 4.07
N GLU A 94 12.44 -12.76 2.94
CA GLU A 94 12.20 -13.31 1.60
C GLU A 94 13.34 -14.26 1.16
N LEU A 95 14.60 -13.89 1.39
CA LEU A 95 15.74 -14.75 1.08
C LEU A 95 15.72 -16.05 1.91
N ILE A 96 15.38 -15.97 3.19
CA ILE A 96 15.17 -17.14 4.04
C ILE A 96 13.97 -17.94 3.55
N GLY A 97 12.87 -17.26 3.21
CA GLY A 97 11.63 -17.87 2.73
C GLY A 97 11.82 -18.69 1.46
N THR A 98 12.44 -18.08 0.44
CA THR A 98 12.75 -18.75 -0.84
C THR A 98 13.80 -19.86 -0.72
N SER A 99 14.65 -19.83 0.32
CA SER A 99 15.71 -20.85 0.53
C SER A 99 15.25 -22.00 1.42
N THR A 100 14.35 -21.76 2.39
CA THR A 100 14.03 -22.73 3.46
C THR A 100 12.53 -22.98 3.65
N GLY A 101 11.69 -22.18 3.00
CA GLY A 101 10.25 -22.16 3.23
C GLY A 101 9.81 -21.42 4.50
N PHE A 102 10.71 -20.94 5.38
CA PHE A 102 10.35 -20.16 6.55
C PHE A 102 10.54 -18.67 6.26
N PRO A 103 9.55 -17.80 6.59
CA PRO A 103 8.30 -18.07 7.32
C PRO A 103 7.06 -18.29 6.41
N PHE A 104 7.19 -18.17 5.08
CA PHE A 104 6.04 -18.03 4.16
C PHE A 104 5.49 -19.36 3.61
N GLY A 105 6.21 -20.46 3.73
CA GLY A 105 6.04 -21.70 2.97
C GLY A 105 7.09 -21.78 1.87
N ALA A 106 7.22 -22.94 1.22
CA ALA A 106 8.16 -23.11 0.11
C ALA A 106 7.58 -22.48 -1.17
N TYR A 107 8.30 -21.52 -1.76
CA TYR A 107 7.93 -20.83 -2.99
C TYR A 107 9.15 -20.26 -3.69
N HIS A 108 8.98 -19.90 -4.95
CA HIS A 108 10.01 -19.24 -5.73
C HIS A 108 9.43 -18.18 -6.67
N TYR A 109 10.20 -17.12 -6.90
CA TYR A 109 9.85 -16.08 -7.85
C TYR A 109 10.13 -16.52 -9.28
N LEU A 110 9.23 -16.18 -10.21
CA LEU A 110 9.36 -16.40 -11.65
C LEU A 110 10.01 -15.19 -12.33
N SER A 111 9.40 -14.59 -13.32
CA SER A 111 9.91 -13.45 -14.08
C SER A 111 9.02 -12.21 -13.96
N GLY A 112 9.45 -11.05 -14.48
CA GLY A 112 8.63 -9.84 -14.58
C GLY A 112 8.73 -8.87 -13.40
N LEU A 113 9.48 -9.20 -12.34
CA LEU A 113 9.67 -8.34 -11.16
C LEU A 113 11.10 -7.78 -11.03
N GLY A 114 11.90 -7.90 -12.09
CA GLY A 114 13.26 -7.35 -12.15
C GLY A 114 14.36 -8.31 -11.72
N TYR A 115 15.55 -7.75 -11.51
CA TYR A 115 16.74 -8.50 -11.11
C TYR A 115 16.56 -9.17 -9.75
N LYS A 116 16.98 -10.43 -9.65
CA LYS A 116 16.89 -11.22 -8.41
C LYS A 116 18.17 -11.12 -7.60
N VAL A 117 18.06 -10.59 -6.38
CA VAL A 117 19.11 -10.60 -5.37
C VAL A 117 19.43 -12.05 -5.01
N ALA A 118 20.72 -12.40 -5.01
CA ALA A 118 21.21 -13.78 -4.85
C ALA A 118 20.56 -14.81 -5.80
N GLY A 119 20.00 -14.36 -6.93
CA GLY A 119 19.27 -15.23 -7.86
C GLY A 119 17.88 -15.68 -7.37
N LEU A 120 17.43 -15.22 -6.20
CA LEU A 120 16.22 -15.68 -5.51
C LEU A 120 15.11 -14.64 -5.48
N VAL A 121 15.34 -13.44 -4.93
CA VAL A 121 14.31 -12.45 -4.61
C VAL A 121 14.45 -11.22 -5.52
N PRO A 122 13.41 -10.84 -6.29
CA PRO A 122 13.43 -9.61 -7.07
C PRO A 122 13.66 -8.38 -6.17
N PHE A 123 14.53 -7.46 -6.60
CA PHE A 123 14.86 -6.25 -5.83
C PHE A 123 13.63 -5.34 -5.58
N THR A 124 12.60 -5.48 -6.39
CA THR A 124 11.33 -4.75 -6.24
C THR A 124 10.50 -5.22 -5.05
N ILE A 125 10.67 -6.45 -4.61
CA ILE A 125 9.90 -7.02 -3.49
C ILE A 125 10.13 -6.24 -2.18
N PRO A 126 11.37 -6.02 -1.70
CA PRO A 126 11.57 -5.20 -0.50
C PRO A 126 11.12 -3.73 -0.69
N LEU A 127 11.06 -3.21 -1.92
CA LEU A 127 10.45 -1.90 -2.19
C LEU A 127 8.93 -1.93 -2.01
N SER A 128 8.25 -3.02 -2.40
CA SER A 128 6.80 -3.17 -2.17
C SER A 128 6.49 -3.32 -0.68
N TRP A 129 7.29 -4.07 0.08
CA TRP A 129 7.21 -4.14 1.53
C TRP A 129 7.35 -2.77 2.18
N PHE A 130 8.29 -1.94 1.68
CA PHE A 130 8.45 -0.58 2.18
C PHE A 130 7.21 0.27 1.92
N TYR A 131 6.79 0.44 0.66
CA TYR A 131 5.76 1.44 0.39
C TYR A 131 4.38 1.03 0.90
N MET A 132 4.00 -0.24 0.78
CA MET A 132 2.74 -0.72 1.34
C MET A 132 2.77 -0.78 2.86
N GLY A 133 3.86 -1.28 3.43
CA GLY A 133 4.02 -1.33 4.88
C GLY A 133 4.02 0.06 5.52
N PHE A 134 4.68 1.05 4.90
CA PHE A 134 4.64 2.44 5.38
C PHE A 134 3.23 3.01 5.34
N VAL A 135 2.50 2.81 4.25
CA VAL A 135 1.11 3.24 4.09
C VAL A 135 0.22 2.65 5.20
N CYS A 136 0.30 1.33 5.41
CA CYS A 136 -0.45 0.64 6.46
C CYS A 136 -0.08 1.16 7.86
N PHE A 137 1.20 1.35 8.13
CA PHE A 137 1.69 1.82 9.42
C PHE A 137 1.25 3.25 9.75
N VAL A 138 1.32 4.19 8.79
CA VAL A 138 0.91 5.58 9.05
C VAL A 138 -0.62 5.72 9.18
N LEU A 139 -1.40 4.94 8.45
CA LEU A 139 -2.86 4.88 8.62
C LEU A 139 -3.23 4.36 10.02
N ALA A 140 -2.64 3.25 10.44
CA ALA A 140 -2.85 2.68 11.76
C ALA A 140 -2.39 3.63 12.87
N THR A 141 -1.22 4.26 12.73
CA THR A 141 -0.69 5.22 13.71
C THR A 141 -1.63 6.40 13.88
N ALA A 142 -2.08 7.00 12.77
CA ALA A 142 -2.97 8.16 12.83
C ALA A 142 -4.32 7.84 13.50
N ALA A 143 -4.87 6.64 13.30
CA ALA A 143 -6.07 6.21 13.98
C ALA A 143 -5.85 6.02 15.50
N MET A 144 -4.71 5.45 15.88
CA MET A 144 -4.38 5.22 17.30
C MET A 144 -4.14 6.53 18.06
N GLU A 145 -3.68 7.60 17.39
CA GLU A 145 -3.54 8.92 18.01
C GLU A 145 -4.88 9.53 18.46
N ALA A 146 -5.98 9.15 17.82
CA ALA A 146 -7.33 9.57 18.21
C ALA A 146 -7.90 8.77 19.40
N THR A 147 -7.18 7.77 19.93
CA THR A 147 -7.65 6.91 21.02
C THR A 147 -7.17 7.39 22.41
N PRO A 148 -7.89 7.09 23.49
CA PRO A 148 -7.47 7.43 24.85
C PRO A 148 -6.37 6.51 25.42
N LEU A 149 -5.79 5.63 24.57
CA LEU A 149 -4.75 4.70 24.98
C LEU A 149 -3.47 5.43 25.39
N VAL A 150 -2.70 4.87 26.33
CA VAL A 150 -1.37 5.37 26.64
C VAL A 150 -0.38 5.05 25.50
N ARG A 151 0.72 5.77 25.42
CA ARG A 151 1.64 5.76 24.30
C ARG A 151 2.09 4.36 23.85
N TRP A 152 2.53 3.50 24.78
CA TRP A 152 3.00 2.16 24.42
C TRP A 152 1.89 1.27 23.87
N GLN A 153 0.66 1.42 24.39
CA GLN A 153 -0.52 0.70 23.88
C GLN A 153 -0.85 1.16 22.47
N ARG A 154 -0.81 2.48 22.18
CA ARG A 154 -1.00 3.02 20.83
C ARG A 154 0.04 2.48 19.86
N GLN A 155 1.31 2.39 20.27
CA GLN A 155 2.37 1.85 19.44
C GLN A 155 2.14 0.36 19.10
N ILE A 156 1.82 -0.47 20.10
CA ILE A 156 1.51 -1.89 19.87
C ILE A 156 0.29 -2.02 18.96
N ALA A 157 -0.78 -1.28 19.24
CA ALA A 157 -1.99 -1.32 18.43
C ALA A 157 -1.74 -0.85 16.98
N ALA A 158 -0.93 0.20 16.78
CA ALA A 158 -0.57 0.69 15.45
C ALA A 158 0.27 -0.32 14.66
N ILE A 159 1.26 -0.97 15.31
CA ILE A 159 2.08 -2.03 14.68
C ILE A 159 1.19 -3.22 14.31
N SER A 160 0.36 -3.69 15.24
CA SER A 160 -0.51 -4.84 15.00
C SER A 160 -1.51 -4.55 13.88
N LEU A 161 -2.19 -3.40 13.93
CA LEU A 161 -3.14 -3.00 12.90
C LEU A 161 -2.45 -2.77 11.54
N GLY A 162 -1.27 -2.13 11.54
CA GLY A 162 -0.48 -1.93 10.32
C GLY A 162 -0.07 -3.26 9.66
N ALA A 163 0.36 -4.25 10.45
CA ALA A 163 0.69 -5.59 9.95
C ALA A 163 -0.57 -6.33 9.44
N ILE A 164 -1.71 -6.17 10.12
CA ILE A 164 -2.99 -6.74 9.66
C ILE A 164 -3.43 -6.11 8.33
N LEU A 165 -3.38 -4.78 8.20
CA LEU A 165 -3.71 -4.08 6.95
C LEU A 165 -2.83 -4.55 5.79
N LEU A 166 -1.53 -4.71 6.04
CA LEU A 166 -0.58 -5.19 5.04
C LEU A 166 -0.88 -6.62 4.62
N THR A 167 -1.11 -7.52 5.57
CA THR A 167 -1.47 -8.92 5.30
C THR A 167 -2.85 -9.05 4.65
N ALA A 168 -3.80 -8.21 5.04
CA ALA A 168 -5.12 -8.19 4.42
C ALA A 168 -5.07 -7.81 2.92
N TRP A 169 -4.14 -6.93 2.54
CA TRP A 169 -3.90 -6.63 1.12
C TRP A 169 -3.32 -7.86 0.38
N ASP A 170 -2.44 -8.63 1.01
CA ASP A 170 -1.88 -9.85 0.42
C ASP A 170 -2.94 -10.90 0.08
N LEU A 171 -4.07 -10.92 0.77
CA LEU A 171 -5.17 -11.85 0.46
C LEU A 171 -5.75 -11.68 -0.95
N VAL A 172 -5.58 -10.54 -1.60
CA VAL A 172 -5.91 -10.32 -3.02
C VAL A 172 -4.68 -10.29 -3.91
N LEU A 173 -3.53 -9.89 -3.39
CA LEU A 173 -2.29 -9.84 -4.15
C LEU A 173 -1.79 -11.25 -4.46
N ASP A 174 -1.71 -12.11 -3.45
CA ASP A 174 -1.12 -13.44 -3.61
C ASP A 174 -1.88 -14.30 -4.64
N PRO A 175 -3.22 -14.44 -4.59
CA PRO A 175 -3.94 -15.12 -5.65
C PRO A 175 -3.76 -14.49 -7.03
N ALA A 176 -3.78 -13.15 -7.12
CA ALA A 176 -3.59 -12.45 -8.39
C ALA A 176 -2.21 -12.70 -9.01
N MET A 177 -1.20 -12.93 -8.20
CA MET A 177 0.20 -13.06 -8.64
C MET A 177 0.68 -14.51 -8.70
N SER A 178 0.02 -15.46 -8.04
CA SER A 178 0.46 -16.86 -7.96
C SER A 178 -0.49 -17.86 -8.61
N GLN A 179 -1.80 -17.54 -8.72
CA GLN A 179 -2.82 -18.50 -9.18
C GLN A 179 -3.30 -18.23 -10.62
N THR A 180 -2.81 -17.18 -11.26
CA THR A 180 -3.19 -16.82 -12.63
C THR A 180 -2.39 -17.63 -13.67
N PRO A 181 -2.81 -17.66 -14.94
CA PRO A 181 -2.04 -18.31 -16.02
C PRO A 181 -0.65 -17.74 -16.24
N PHE A 182 -0.38 -16.53 -15.75
CA PHE A 182 0.91 -15.82 -15.87
C PHE A 182 1.42 -15.37 -14.51
N PRO A 183 1.82 -16.33 -13.64
CA PRO A 183 2.19 -16.02 -12.27
C PRO A 183 3.56 -15.33 -12.18
N PHE A 184 3.75 -14.53 -11.14
CA PHE A 184 5.02 -13.89 -10.80
C PHE A 184 5.81 -14.69 -9.76
N TRP A 185 5.12 -15.55 -9.00
CA TRP A 185 5.71 -16.55 -8.11
C TRP A 185 4.84 -17.80 -8.05
N ALA A 186 5.41 -18.89 -7.60
CA ALA A 186 4.69 -20.14 -7.45
C ALA A 186 5.03 -20.78 -6.10
N PHE A 187 4.01 -21.28 -5.39
CA PHE A 187 4.21 -22.16 -4.24
C PHE A 187 4.58 -23.56 -4.71
N GLU A 188 5.48 -24.21 -3.99
CA GLU A 188 5.89 -25.61 -4.31
C GLU A 188 4.83 -26.61 -3.86
N GLU A 189 4.01 -26.24 -2.88
CA GLU A 189 2.88 -27.03 -2.40
C GLU A 189 1.59 -26.21 -2.53
N VAL A 190 0.50 -26.86 -2.95
CA VAL A 190 -0.82 -26.23 -2.98
C VAL A 190 -1.26 -25.93 -1.55
N GLY A 191 -1.32 -24.66 -1.20
CA GLY A 191 -1.72 -24.24 0.14
C GLY A 191 -3.23 -24.38 0.38
N SER A 192 -3.60 -24.61 1.63
CA SER A 192 -5.00 -24.85 2.04
C SER A 192 -5.87 -23.60 2.01
N PHE A 193 -5.29 -22.40 1.95
CA PHE A 193 -6.03 -21.16 1.84
C PHE A 193 -6.00 -20.63 0.40
N PHE A 194 -6.92 -21.11 -0.43
CA PHE A 194 -7.05 -20.69 -1.83
C PHE A 194 -5.73 -20.75 -2.62
N GLY A 195 -4.98 -21.87 -2.43
CA GLY A 195 -3.67 -22.08 -3.06
C GLY A 195 -2.47 -21.51 -2.28
N MET A 196 -2.70 -20.65 -1.30
CA MET A 196 -1.68 -20.07 -0.42
C MET A 196 -1.53 -20.87 0.88
N PRO A 197 -0.33 -21.17 1.36
CA PRO A 197 -0.13 -21.79 2.68
C PRO A 197 -0.53 -20.85 3.82
N TYR A 198 -1.15 -21.35 4.89
CA TYR A 198 -1.41 -20.54 6.10
C TYR A 198 -0.13 -19.93 6.70
N ARG A 199 1.03 -20.55 6.46
CA ARG A 199 2.33 -19.99 6.85
C ARG A 199 2.60 -18.65 6.19
N ASN A 200 2.13 -18.44 4.95
CA ASN A 200 2.28 -17.16 4.25
C ASN A 200 1.62 -16.03 5.04
N ILE A 201 0.39 -16.22 5.49
CA ILE A 201 -0.32 -15.24 6.33
C ILE A 201 0.47 -14.93 7.61
N ALA A 202 0.95 -15.97 8.31
CA ALA A 202 1.76 -15.80 9.51
C ALA A 202 3.10 -15.10 9.22
N GLY A 203 3.74 -15.41 8.09
CA GLY A 203 4.97 -14.79 7.61
C GLY A 203 4.81 -13.31 7.31
N TRP A 204 3.70 -12.92 6.66
CA TRP A 204 3.38 -11.52 6.37
C TRP A 204 3.15 -10.72 7.66
N ILE A 205 2.33 -11.24 8.59
CA ILE A 205 2.12 -10.60 9.90
C ILE A 205 3.46 -10.49 10.65
N GLY A 206 4.21 -11.59 10.76
CA GLY A 206 5.47 -11.64 11.50
C GLY A 206 6.52 -10.68 10.94
N THR A 207 6.75 -10.69 9.63
CA THR A 207 7.69 -9.77 8.96
C THR A 207 7.26 -8.32 9.14
N GLY A 208 5.96 -8.02 8.96
CA GLY A 208 5.39 -6.71 9.17
C GLY A 208 5.60 -6.19 10.60
N VAL A 209 5.27 -7.01 11.60
CA VAL A 209 5.46 -6.67 13.02
C VAL A 209 6.93 -6.42 13.34
N VAL A 210 7.84 -7.26 12.85
CA VAL A 210 9.28 -7.14 13.14
C VAL A 210 9.83 -5.81 12.62
N TYR A 211 9.68 -5.51 11.32
CA TYR A 211 10.27 -4.26 10.82
C TYR A 211 9.54 -3.00 11.30
N MET A 212 8.22 -3.04 11.52
CA MET A 212 7.48 -1.90 12.10
C MET A 212 7.91 -1.64 13.55
N THR A 213 8.20 -2.70 14.32
CA THR A 213 8.73 -2.57 15.69
C THR A 213 10.12 -1.92 15.67
N VAL A 214 11.02 -2.40 14.82
CA VAL A 214 12.37 -1.82 14.68
C VAL A 214 12.29 -0.37 14.22
N ALA A 215 11.44 -0.07 13.22
CA ALA A 215 11.21 1.29 12.75
C ALA A 215 10.72 2.22 13.88
N THR A 216 9.76 1.75 14.69
CA THR A 216 9.23 2.50 15.85
C THR A 216 10.32 2.75 16.90
N ALA A 217 11.16 1.76 17.19
CA ALA A 217 12.26 1.89 18.13
C ALA A 217 13.32 2.92 17.65
N LEU A 218 13.69 2.88 16.36
CA LEU A 218 14.65 3.84 15.75
C LEU A 218 14.13 5.28 15.71
N GLN A 219 12.83 5.47 15.70
CA GLN A 219 12.20 6.79 15.78
C GLN A 219 12.18 7.36 17.20
N ASN A 220 12.73 6.65 18.19
CA ASN A 220 12.73 7.03 19.61
C ASN A 220 11.33 7.42 20.12
N GLY A 221 10.33 6.76 19.58
CA GLY A 221 8.94 7.00 19.91
C GLY A 221 8.42 8.39 19.57
N LYS A 222 9.01 9.11 18.63
CA LYS A 222 8.41 10.33 18.08
C LYS A 222 7.06 9.97 17.47
N GLN A 223 6.02 10.64 17.92
CA GLN A 223 4.68 10.49 17.36
C GLN A 223 4.57 11.36 16.10
N PHE A 224 4.00 10.78 15.06
CA PHE A 224 3.66 11.50 13.84
C PHE A 224 2.16 11.78 13.85
N VAL A 225 1.79 13.02 14.02
CA VAL A 225 0.40 13.44 13.88
C VAL A 225 0.20 13.86 12.43
N LEU A 226 -0.29 12.94 11.60
CA LEU A 226 -0.70 13.22 10.23
C LEU A 226 -2.19 13.52 10.20
N SER A 227 -2.55 14.64 9.57
CA SER A 227 -3.94 15.02 9.38
C SER A 227 -4.61 14.12 8.33
N ARG A 228 -5.96 14.05 8.40
CA ARG A 228 -6.77 13.33 7.40
C ARG A 228 -6.44 13.75 5.95
N ARG A 229 -6.17 15.03 5.72
CA ARG A 229 -5.79 15.56 4.40
C ARG A 229 -4.46 15.01 3.92
N GLU A 230 -3.47 14.90 4.81
CA GLU A 230 -2.17 14.34 4.47
C GLU A 230 -2.25 12.84 4.19
N LEU A 231 -3.09 12.12 4.90
CA LEU A 231 -3.33 10.68 4.68
C LEU A 231 -4.06 10.35 3.38
N GLY A 232 -4.47 11.33 2.59
CA GLY A 232 -5.10 11.11 1.29
C GLY A 232 -4.23 10.32 0.31
N LEU A 233 -2.90 10.55 0.29
CA LEU A 233 -1.98 9.77 -0.54
C LEU A 233 -1.84 8.33 -0.02
N PRO A 234 -1.57 8.06 1.28
CA PRO A 234 -1.58 6.70 1.82
C PRO A 234 -2.84 5.90 1.48
N VAL A 235 -4.02 6.50 1.68
CA VAL A 235 -5.29 5.84 1.33
C VAL A 235 -5.38 5.54 -0.15
N ALA A 236 -5.03 6.50 -1.01
CA ALA A 236 -5.06 6.30 -2.46
C ALA A 236 -4.14 5.14 -2.89
N VAL A 237 -2.91 5.09 -2.35
CA VAL A 237 -1.97 3.98 -2.63
C VAL A 237 -2.55 2.65 -2.17
N TYR A 238 -3.11 2.57 -0.95
CA TYR A 238 -3.71 1.34 -0.44
C TYR A 238 -4.86 0.85 -1.34
N LEU A 239 -5.80 1.75 -1.68
CA LEU A 239 -6.96 1.41 -2.49
C LEU A 239 -6.60 1.01 -3.91
N VAL A 240 -5.64 1.70 -4.55
CA VAL A 240 -5.22 1.38 -5.92
C VAL A 240 -4.56 0.00 -5.97
N ASN A 241 -3.70 -0.32 -5.00
CA ASN A 241 -3.07 -1.64 -4.92
C ASN A 241 -4.08 -2.75 -4.60
N PHE A 242 -5.07 -2.47 -3.73
CA PHE A 242 -6.18 -3.40 -3.49
C PHE A 242 -7.00 -3.61 -4.78
N ILE A 243 -7.42 -2.55 -5.46
CA ILE A 243 -8.22 -2.63 -6.70
C ILE A 243 -7.45 -3.42 -7.76
N PHE A 244 -6.14 -3.23 -7.88
CA PHE A 244 -5.31 -3.96 -8.82
C PHE A 244 -5.36 -5.48 -8.56
N GLY A 245 -5.06 -5.93 -7.35
CA GLY A 245 -5.11 -7.35 -6.98
C GLY A 245 -6.52 -7.93 -7.09
N ALA A 246 -7.53 -7.21 -6.56
CA ALA A 246 -8.92 -7.65 -6.60
C ALA A 246 -9.46 -7.78 -8.02
N SER A 247 -9.12 -6.85 -8.93
CA SER A 247 -9.53 -6.93 -10.35
C SER A 247 -8.98 -8.18 -11.04
N ILE A 248 -7.70 -8.48 -10.83
CA ILE A 248 -7.07 -9.67 -11.40
C ILE A 248 -7.71 -10.93 -10.80
N THR A 249 -7.83 -11.00 -9.49
CA THR A 249 -8.38 -12.14 -8.77
C THR A 249 -9.82 -12.44 -9.17
N LEU A 250 -10.69 -11.41 -9.25
CA LEU A 250 -12.11 -11.60 -9.57
C LEU A 250 -12.39 -11.88 -11.05
N VAL A 251 -11.50 -11.43 -11.96
CA VAL A 251 -11.71 -11.58 -13.41
C VAL A 251 -11.06 -12.84 -13.97
N LEU A 252 -9.87 -13.21 -13.47
CA LEU A 252 -9.08 -14.31 -14.03
C LEU A 252 -9.21 -15.63 -13.24
N LEU A 253 -9.69 -15.59 -12.01
CA LEU A 253 -9.77 -16.77 -11.16
C LEU A 253 -11.22 -17.21 -10.92
N ASP A 254 -11.38 -18.44 -10.43
CA ASP A 254 -12.68 -19.03 -10.14
C ASP A 254 -13.47 -18.28 -9.06
N ALA A 255 -14.79 -18.41 -9.06
CA ALA A 255 -15.69 -17.73 -8.13
C ALA A 255 -15.36 -17.93 -6.64
N GLN A 256 -14.68 -19.01 -6.26
CA GLN A 256 -14.22 -19.24 -4.89
C GLN A 256 -13.28 -18.14 -4.37
N PHE A 257 -12.51 -17.49 -5.26
CA PHE A 257 -11.59 -16.39 -4.92
C PHE A 257 -12.31 -15.09 -4.54
N THR A 258 -13.64 -15.03 -4.67
CA THR A 258 -14.44 -13.96 -4.05
C THR A 258 -14.27 -13.94 -2.52
N VAL A 259 -14.03 -15.09 -1.88
CA VAL A 259 -13.86 -15.18 -0.42
C VAL A 259 -12.61 -14.41 0.05
N PRO A 260 -11.39 -14.68 -0.43
CA PRO A 260 -10.23 -13.89 -0.02
C PRO A 260 -10.37 -12.40 -0.39
N THR A 261 -11.05 -12.05 -1.50
CA THR A 261 -11.34 -10.65 -1.85
C THR A 261 -12.26 -9.98 -0.82
N LEU A 262 -13.30 -10.67 -0.37
CA LEU A 262 -14.18 -10.16 0.70
C LEU A 262 -13.45 -10.03 2.04
N LEU A 263 -12.60 -10.99 2.38
CA LEU A 263 -11.77 -10.92 3.60
C LEU A 263 -10.79 -9.74 3.53
N SER A 264 -10.12 -9.54 2.39
CA SER A 264 -9.26 -8.37 2.16
C SER A 264 -10.03 -7.06 2.24
N THR A 265 -11.27 -7.02 1.74
CA THR A 265 -12.15 -5.84 1.89
C THR A 265 -12.48 -5.59 3.36
N LEU A 266 -12.89 -6.62 4.09
CA LEU A 266 -13.34 -6.52 5.48
C LEU A 266 -12.20 -6.19 6.45
N PHE A 267 -11.05 -6.83 6.29
CA PHE A 267 -9.90 -6.66 7.21
C PHE A 267 -8.85 -5.67 6.70
N GLY A 268 -8.95 -5.23 5.46
CA GLY A 268 -8.03 -4.29 4.83
C GLY A 268 -8.70 -2.97 4.49
N VAL A 269 -9.55 -2.95 3.45
CA VAL A 269 -10.13 -1.70 2.92
C VAL A 269 -10.99 -0.98 3.97
N VAL A 270 -11.91 -1.69 4.62
CA VAL A 270 -12.79 -1.08 5.63
C VAL A 270 -11.99 -0.48 6.77
N PRO A 271 -11.05 -1.21 7.43
CA PRO A 271 -10.24 -0.61 8.49
C PRO A 271 -9.32 0.51 7.99
N ALA A 272 -8.75 0.43 6.78
CA ALA A 272 -7.92 1.52 6.23
C ALA A 272 -8.73 2.82 6.06
N LEU A 273 -9.97 2.74 5.56
CA LEU A 273 -10.87 3.87 5.45
C LEU A 273 -11.32 4.39 6.82
N LEU A 274 -11.56 3.51 7.80
CA LEU A 274 -11.87 3.91 9.17
C LEU A 274 -10.67 4.64 9.81
N CYS A 275 -9.46 4.12 9.65
CA CYS A 275 -8.23 4.78 10.12
C CYS A 275 -8.11 6.20 9.54
N TRP A 276 -8.35 6.35 8.23
CA TRP A 276 -8.35 7.65 7.60
C TRP A 276 -9.43 8.58 8.15
N ARG A 277 -10.66 8.08 8.37
CA ARG A 277 -11.77 8.89 8.93
C ARG A 277 -11.53 9.30 10.37
N LEU A 278 -10.88 8.47 11.18
CA LEU A 278 -10.57 8.74 12.58
C LEU A 278 -9.36 9.68 12.75
N ALA A 279 -8.54 9.84 11.72
CA ALA A 279 -7.37 10.72 11.76
C ALA A 279 -7.77 12.18 12.05
N PRO A 280 -6.90 12.94 12.76
CA PRO A 280 -7.15 14.33 13.11
C PRO A 280 -7.44 15.19 11.88
N VAL A 281 -8.38 16.13 12.00
CA VAL A 281 -8.61 17.16 10.99
C VAL A 281 -7.54 18.23 11.13
N ALA A 282 -7.00 18.75 10.03
CA ALA A 282 -6.00 19.82 10.07
C ALA A 282 -6.58 21.09 10.69
N VAL A 283 -5.84 21.71 11.61
CA VAL A 283 -6.28 22.94 12.32
C VAL A 283 -6.54 24.11 11.35
N SER A 284 -5.90 24.11 10.17
CA SER A 284 -6.14 25.12 9.13
C SER A 284 -7.55 25.08 8.52
N ASP A 285 -8.18 23.90 8.49
CA ASP A 285 -9.53 23.75 7.93
C ASP A 285 -10.59 24.35 8.88
N GLY A 286 -10.30 24.41 10.19
CA GLY A 286 -11.13 25.10 11.19
C GLY A 286 -11.07 26.63 11.10
N ASN A 287 -9.88 27.17 10.76
CA ASN A 287 -9.71 28.61 10.61
C ASN A 287 -10.31 29.16 9.28
N GLU A 288 -10.24 28.37 8.18
CA GLU A 288 -10.93 28.74 6.93
C GLU A 288 -12.44 28.68 7.10
N ALA A 289 -12.99 27.68 7.78
CA ALA A 289 -14.42 27.59 8.07
C ALA A 289 -14.89 28.73 9.01
N ALA A 290 -14.07 29.09 10.00
CA ALA A 290 -14.34 30.23 10.89
C ALA A 290 -14.18 31.59 10.16
N ALA A 291 -13.24 31.72 9.23
CA ALA A 291 -13.07 32.90 8.40
C ALA A 291 -14.25 33.08 7.41
N ILE A 292 -14.70 31.99 6.77
CA ILE A 292 -15.87 32.01 5.89
C ILE A 292 -17.16 32.32 6.69
N ALA A 293 -17.27 31.79 7.92
CA ALA A 293 -18.40 32.11 8.81
C ALA A 293 -18.34 33.56 9.30
N ALA A 294 -17.16 34.14 9.50
CA ALA A 294 -16.96 35.52 9.88
C ALA A 294 -17.21 36.49 8.69
N GLU A 295 -16.86 36.11 7.48
CA GLU A 295 -17.15 36.91 6.25
C GLU A 295 -18.58 36.78 5.77
N GLY A 296 -19.27 35.70 6.15
CA GLY A 296 -20.73 35.50 5.86
C GLY A 296 -21.68 36.08 6.91
N GLY A 297 -21.16 36.73 7.94
CA GLY A 297 -21.95 37.33 9.00
C GLY A 297 -22.66 38.59 8.54
N VAL A 298 -23.96 38.48 8.21
CA VAL A 298 -24.90 39.56 8.04
C VAL A 298 -24.91 40.41 9.31
N ASP A 299 -24.58 41.70 9.19
CA ASP A 299 -24.77 42.70 10.23
C ASP A 299 -26.23 42.66 10.71
N LEU A 300 -26.47 42.15 11.90
CA LEU A 300 -27.76 42.37 12.58
C LEU A 300 -27.69 43.74 13.27
N PRO A 301 -28.64 44.65 12.94
CA PRO A 301 -28.64 45.97 13.57
C PRO A 301 -28.86 45.83 15.08
N ALA A 302 -28.06 46.58 15.83
CA ALA A 302 -28.12 46.66 17.28
C ALA A 302 -29.54 47.12 17.72
N LEU A 303 -30.22 46.25 18.48
CA LEU A 303 -31.43 46.67 19.21
C LEU A 303 -30.99 47.58 20.36
N GLU A 304 -31.21 48.88 20.18
CA GLU A 304 -31.16 49.87 21.24
C GLU A 304 -32.12 49.49 22.37
N THR A 305 -31.55 49.21 23.55
CA THR A 305 -32.30 49.12 24.79
C THR A 305 -32.72 50.52 25.20
N ALA A 306 -33.95 50.88 24.92
CA ALA A 306 -34.59 52.04 25.56
C ALA A 306 -35.02 51.66 27.00
N ALA A 307 -34.28 52.19 27.97
CA ALA A 307 -34.73 52.24 29.37
C ALA A 307 -35.73 53.38 29.54
N LYS A 308 -36.90 53.02 30.01
CA LYS A 308 -37.68 53.85 30.96
C LYS A 308 -38.62 52.95 31.77
#